data_e7748261ea94c6d3f8a355f91ac80970
#
_entry.id   e7748261ea94c6d3f8a355f91ac80970
#
_cell.length_a   1.000
_cell.length_b   1.000
_cell.length_c   1.000
_cell.angle_alpha   90.00
_cell.angle_beta   90.00
_cell.angle_gamma   90.00
#
_symmetry.space_group_name_H-M   'P 1'
#
loop_
_entity.id
_entity.type
_entity.pdbx_description
1 polymer ?
#
loop_
_entity_poly.entity_id
_entity_poly.type
_entity_poly.pdbx_seq_one_letter_code
_entity_poly.pdbx_strand_id
1 'polypeptide(L)'
;MTSVTGPLLDAHYQRSFGVLAGYLPEDRSGLAAWHAVIREKAAQLRNDQGPGYANQAVQDLANLIDTNGIVRMYVAEAIDQTSAFMKNIKNIQDMLEQLDFICTTAPEYNVNKKLRVLFPMSALFVDMMATPAGKALFRLEPFNEALRAILQTWAAYLDSQASCWVLNRDLNIGWLGTAAIAEFKLADFVIDWDAEYGGFQSYNDFFHREIQASCRPLAGEGDANIITSPNDGTVYRIATDVQQSAVFWIKEQSYSLQDMLANPDAALLQRFVEAR
;
A
#
# COMPACT_ATOMS: atom_id res chain seq x y z
N MET A 1 -29.21 19.75 2.28
CA MET A 1 -27.95 18.98 2.28
C MET A 1 -27.29 19.24 0.93
N THR A 2 -26.29 20.09 0.90
CA THR A 2 -25.52 20.39 -0.31
C THR A 2 -24.70 19.17 -0.68
N SER A 3 -24.92 18.59 -1.86
CA SER A 3 -24.08 17.51 -2.37
C SER A 3 -22.64 18.02 -2.48
N VAL A 4 -21.72 17.34 -1.82
CA VAL A 4 -20.29 17.60 -1.99
C VAL A 4 -19.96 17.26 -3.44
N THR A 5 -19.52 18.24 -4.22
CA THR A 5 -19.21 18.06 -5.64
C THR A 5 -17.92 17.27 -5.81
N GLY A 6 -17.80 16.51 -6.93
CA GLY A 6 -16.62 15.69 -7.24
C GLY A 6 -15.26 16.37 -6.99
N PRO A 7 -15.04 17.65 -7.41
CA PRO A 7 -13.78 18.34 -7.17
C PRO A 7 -13.37 18.50 -5.70
N LEU A 8 -14.33 18.61 -4.78
CA LEU A 8 -14.04 18.69 -3.34
C LEU A 8 -13.66 17.32 -2.75
N LEU A 9 -14.25 16.24 -3.27
CA LEU A 9 -13.90 14.87 -2.91
C LEU A 9 -12.49 14.52 -3.41
N ASP A 10 -12.15 14.93 -4.64
CA ASP A 10 -10.81 14.74 -5.18
C ASP A 10 -9.76 15.54 -4.40
N ALA A 11 -10.08 16.76 -3.99
CA ALA A 11 -9.19 17.56 -3.14
C ALA A 11 -9.00 16.96 -1.74
N HIS A 12 -10.02 16.30 -1.18
CA HIS A 12 -9.89 15.55 0.08
C HIS A 12 -9.02 14.31 -0.13
N TYR A 13 -9.30 13.52 -1.16
CA TYR A 13 -8.51 12.35 -1.54
C TYR A 13 -7.04 12.71 -1.72
N GLN A 14 -6.73 13.77 -2.46
CA GLN A 14 -5.37 14.26 -2.68
C GLN A 14 -4.69 14.72 -1.39
N ARG A 15 -5.40 15.32 -0.45
CA ARG A 15 -4.84 15.71 0.84
C ARG A 15 -4.57 14.51 1.75
N SER A 16 -5.48 13.55 1.76
CA SER A 16 -5.42 12.40 2.67
C SER A 16 -4.50 11.29 2.14
N PHE A 17 -4.47 11.11 0.82
CA PHE A 17 -3.81 9.99 0.16
C PHE A 17 -2.82 10.42 -0.92
N GLY A 18 -2.85 11.66 -1.37
CA GLY A 18 -1.99 12.16 -2.44
C GLY A 18 -0.50 12.16 -2.09
N VAL A 19 -0.16 12.12 -0.80
CA VAL A 19 1.22 11.90 -0.33
C VAL A 19 1.67 10.46 -0.58
N LEU A 20 0.72 9.56 -0.81
CA LEU A 20 0.96 8.23 -1.35
C LEU A 20 0.98 8.24 -2.89
N ALA A 21 1.04 9.44 -3.49
CA ALA A 21 1.07 9.63 -4.93
C ALA A 21 2.15 8.77 -5.59
N GLY A 22 1.76 8.12 -6.66
CA GLY A 22 2.58 7.11 -7.32
C GLY A 22 2.28 5.67 -6.88
N TYR A 23 1.60 5.45 -5.76
CA TYR A 23 1.25 4.12 -5.24
C TYR A 23 -0.25 3.82 -5.35
N LEU A 24 -1.07 4.85 -5.36
CA LEU A 24 -2.51 4.78 -5.60
C LEU A 24 -2.84 5.57 -6.87
N PRO A 25 -4.01 5.31 -7.48
CA PRO A 25 -4.51 6.12 -8.60
C PRO A 25 -4.56 7.61 -8.25
N GLU A 26 -4.33 8.46 -9.25
CA GLU A 26 -4.26 9.91 -9.05
C GLU A 26 -5.59 10.52 -8.57
N ASP A 27 -6.70 9.88 -8.88
CA ASP A 27 -8.04 10.33 -8.53
C ASP A 27 -8.98 9.16 -8.16
N ARG A 28 -10.13 9.51 -7.62
CA ARG A 28 -11.15 8.54 -7.23
C ARG A 28 -11.72 7.74 -8.39
N SER A 29 -11.83 8.33 -9.55
CA SER A 29 -12.33 7.62 -10.74
C SER A 29 -11.38 6.52 -11.14
N GLY A 30 -10.09 6.74 -11.03
CA GLY A 30 -9.05 5.73 -11.21
C GLY A 30 -9.13 4.61 -10.17
N LEU A 31 -9.30 4.95 -8.89
CA LEU A 31 -9.47 3.95 -7.83
C LEU A 31 -10.73 3.10 -8.07
N ALA A 32 -11.85 3.73 -8.42
CA ALA A 32 -13.08 3.01 -8.75
C ALA A 32 -12.93 2.09 -9.97
N ALA A 33 -12.23 2.56 -11.01
CA ALA A 33 -11.93 1.76 -12.20
C ALA A 33 -11.02 0.58 -11.86
N TRP A 34 -10.01 0.78 -11.03
CA TRP A 34 -9.16 -0.29 -10.54
C TRP A 34 -9.97 -1.37 -9.78
N HIS A 35 -10.83 -0.95 -8.84
CA HIS A 35 -11.71 -1.89 -8.11
C HIS A 35 -12.63 -2.66 -9.06
N ALA A 36 -13.13 -2.04 -10.14
CA ALA A 36 -13.95 -2.73 -11.12
C ALA A 36 -13.16 -3.86 -11.82
N VAL A 37 -11.92 -3.57 -12.22
CA VAL A 37 -11.03 -4.57 -12.84
C VAL A 37 -10.69 -5.70 -11.87
N ILE A 38 -10.32 -5.38 -10.62
CA ILE A 38 -9.98 -6.39 -9.61
C ILE A 38 -11.20 -7.27 -9.32
N ARG A 39 -12.40 -6.69 -9.23
CA ARG A 39 -13.63 -7.46 -9.00
C ARG A 39 -13.95 -8.42 -10.14
N GLU A 40 -13.74 -8.01 -11.37
CA GLU A 40 -13.91 -8.88 -12.54
C GLU A 40 -12.93 -10.06 -12.48
N LYS A 41 -11.66 -9.79 -12.24
CA LYS A 41 -10.61 -10.82 -12.10
C LYS A 41 -10.88 -11.75 -10.90
N ALA A 42 -11.34 -11.23 -9.78
CA ALA A 42 -11.72 -12.01 -8.61
C ALA A 42 -12.91 -12.94 -8.90
N ALA A 43 -13.91 -12.45 -9.65
CA ALA A 43 -15.03 -13.28 -10.07
C ALA A 43 -14.60 -14.42 -11.03
N GLN A 44 -13.67 -14.17 -11.92
CA GLN A 44 -13.06 -15.20 -12.77
C GLN A 44 -12.34 -16.25 -11.94
N LEU A 45 -11.46 -15.83 -11.01
CA LEU A 45 -10.75 -16.73 -10.11
C LEU A 45 -11.72 -17.65 -9.35
N ARG A 46 -12.80 -17.09 -8.81
CA ARG A 46 -13.82 -17.83 -8.08
C ARG A 46 -14.54 -18.86 -8.96
N ASN A 47 -14.85 -18.52 -10.21
CA ASN A 47 -15.49 -19.42 -11.15
C ASN A 47 -14.59 -20.62 -11.51
N ASP A 48 -13.28 -20.37 -11.61
CA ASP A 48 -12.30 -21.39 -11.97
C ASP A 48 -11.99 -22.36 -10.82
N GLN A 49 -12.09 -21.88 -9.58
CA GLN A 49 -11.72 -22.66 -8.38
C GLN A 49 -12.89 -23.42 -7.73
N GLY A 50 -14.11 -22.96 -7.93
CA GLY A 50 -15.27 -23.50 -7.23
C GLY A 50 -15.48 -22.84 -5.85
N PRO A 51 -16.18 -23.52 -4.90
CA PRO A 51 -16.53 -22.94 -3.60
C PRO A 51 -15.30 -22.74 -2.71
N GLY A 52 -15.26 -21.61 -1.99
CA GLY A 52 -14.16 -21.23 -1.07
C GLY A 52 -13.24 -20.16 -1.66
N TYR A 53 -12.15 -19.88 -0.94
CA TYR A 53 -11.10 -18.96 -1.36
C TYR A 53 -9.83 -19.73 -1.76
N ALA A 54 -9.06 -19.21 -2.71
CA ALA A 54 -7.80 -19.77 -3.16
C ALA A 54 -6.76 -19.82 -2.04
N ASN A 55 -6.79 -18.78 -1.22
CA ASN A 55 -5.81 -18.58 -0.17
C ASN A 55 -6.40 -18.95 1.19
N GLN A 56 -5.76 -19.88 1.88
CA GLN A 56 -6.20 -20.32 3.21
C GLN A 56 -6.30 -19.16 4.20
N ALA A 57 -5.37 -18.21 4.15
CA ALA A 57 -5.41 -17.03 5.04
C ALA A 57 -6.65 -16.16 4.84
N VAL A 58 -7.17 -16.07 3.60
CA VAL A 58 -8.42 -15.36 3.31
C VAL A 58 -9.63 -16.16 3.80
N GLN A 59 -9.59 -17.49 3.66
CA GLN A 59 -10.61 -18.36 4.24
C GLN A 59 -10.65 -18.25 5.78
N ASP A 60 -9.49 -18.17 6.41
CA ASP A 60 -9.39 -18.00 7.87
C ASP A 60 -9.93 -16.63 8.32
N LEU A 61 -9.67 -15.55 7.55
CA LEU A 61 -10.31 -14.26 7.80
C LEU A 61 -11.84 -14.32 7.63
N ALA A 62 -12.33 -15.02 6.61
CA ALA A 62 -13.77 -15.24 6.43
C ALA A 62 -14.38 -15.95 7.64
N ASN A 63 -13.76 -17.02 8.11
CA ASN A 63 -14.17 -17.76 9.30
C ASN A 63 -14.12 -16.89 10.58
N LEU A 64 -13.09 -16.05 10.72
CA LEU A 64 -12.99 -15.09 11.82
C LEU A 64 -14.17 -14.11 11.81
N ILE A 65 -14.49 -13.55 10.63
CA ILE A 65 -15.63 -12.62 10.48
C ILE A 65 -16.95 -13.33 10.80
N ASP A 66 -17.10 -14.58 10.43
CA ASP A 66 -18.34 -15.33 10.67
C ASP A 66 -18.51 -15.74 12.14
N THR A 67 -17.44 -16.03 12.84
CA THR A 67 -17.47 -16.55 14.23
C THR A 67 -17.25 -15.46 15.28
N ASN A 68 -16.66 -14.32 14.94
CA ASN A 68 -16.43 -13.22 15.86
C ASN A 68 -17.34 -12.03 15.55
N GLY A 69 -18.42 -11.90 16.36
CA GLY A 69 -19.43 -10.85 16.19
C GLY A 69 -18.88 -9.42 16.26
N ILE A 70 -17.81 -9.17 17.03
CA ILE A 70 -17.18 -7.85 17.14
C ILE A 70 -16.44 -7.51 15.83
N VAL A 71 -15.64 -8.44 15.32
CA VAL A 71 -14.94 -8.27 14.05
C VAL A 71 -15.96 -8.06 12.92
N ARG A 72 -16.98 -8.92 12.84
CA ARG A 72 -18.06 -8.81 11.84
C ARG A 72 -18.74 -7.46 11.86
N MET A 73 -19.10 -6.99 13.05
CA MET A 73 -19.75 -5.69 13.25
C MET A 73 -18.85 -4.56 12.69
N TYR A 74 -17.58 -4.50 13.09
CA TYR A 74 -16.70 -3.44 12.65
C TYR A 74 -16.37 -3.51 11.15
N VAL A 75 -16.26 -4.70 10.56
CA VAL A 75 -16.09 -4.85 9.10
C VAL A 75 -17.30 -4.31 8.36
N ALA A 76 -18.50 -4.72 8.77
CA ALA A 76 -19.75 -4.25 8.17
C ALA A 76 -19.91 -2.73 8.30
N GLU A 77 -19.71 -2.20 9.50
CA GLU A 77 -19.77 -0.76 9.77
C GLU A 77 -18.73 0.05 8.99
N ALA A 78 -17.49 -0.46 8.87
CA ALA A 78 -16.45 0.21 8.10
C ALA A 78 -16.82 0.30 6.61
N ILE A 79 -17.47 -0.72 6.06
CA ILE A 79 -17.99 -0.71 4.69
C ILE A 79 -19.16 0.27 4.56
N ASP A 80 -20.07 0.26 5.52
CA ASP A 80 -21.30 1.08 5.46
C ASP A 80 -21.05 2.56 5.75
N GLN A 81 -20.09 2.89 6.61
CA GLN A 81 -19.65 4.27 6.88
C GLN A 81 -18.92 4.90 5.71
N THR A 82 -18.44 4.10 4.74
CA THR A 82 -17.89 4.64 3.51
C THR A 82 -18.99 5.34 2.73
N SER A 83 -18.80 6.62 2.37
CA SER A 83 -19.83 7.38 1.65
C SER A 83 -20.17 6.72 0.32
N ALA A 84 -21.39 6.92 -0.18
CA ALA A 84 -21.84 6.33 -1.44
C ALA A 84 -20.91 6.62 -2.64
N PHE A 85 -20.24 7.79 -2.62
CA PHE A 85 -19.25 8.19 -3.63
C PHE A 85 -17.86 7.57 -3.45
N MET A 86 -17.63 6.94 -2.28
CA MET A 86 -16.36 6.31 -1.89
C MET A 86 -16.51 4.80 -1.71
N LYS A 87 -17.70 4.25 -1.94
CA LYS A 87 -18.01 2.85 -1.69
C LYS A 87 -17.50 1.97 -2.83
N ASN A 88 -16.22 1.68 -2.80
CA ASN A 88 -15.56 0.77 -3.75
C ASN A 88 -15.71 -0.71 -3.35
N ILE A 89 -15.97 -1.01 -2.10
CA ILE A 89 -16.30 -2.35 -1.57
C ILE A 89 -17.81 -2.42 -1.32
N LYS A 90 -18.48 -3.40 -1.91
CA LYS A 90 -19.94 -3.53 -1.82
C LYS A 90 -20.40 -4.14 -0.50
N ASN A 91 -19.73 -5.20 -0.07
CA ASN A 91 -20.01 -5.98 1.13
C ASN A 91 -18.80 -6.82 1.53
N ILE A 92 -18.91 -7.58 2.62
CA ILE A 92 -17.84 -8.44 3.15
C ILE A 92 -17.37 -9.46 2.11
N GLN A 93 -18.26 -10.09 1.37
CA GLN A 93 -17.90 -11.07 0.36
C GLN A 93 -17.08 -10.44 -0.78
N ASP A 94 -17.53 -9.30 -1.30
CA ASP A 94 -16.80 -8.54 -2.34
C ASP A 94 -15.40 -8.14 -1.86
N MET A 95 -15.25 -7.76 -0.59
CA MET A 95 -13.95 -7.48 0.04
C MET A 95 -13.04 -8.72 0.04
N LEU A 96 -13.56 -9.84 0.50
CA LEU A 96 -12.79 -11.09 0.61
C LEU A 96 -12.40 -11.65 -0.76
N GLU A 97 -13.30 -11.59 -1.75
CA GLU A 97 -13.01 -12.02 -3.13
C GLU A 97 -11.91 -11.18 -3.78
N GLN A 98 -11.97 -9.85 -3.64
CA GLN A 98 -10.91 -8.96 -4.13
C GLN A 98 -9.58 -9.23 -3.41
N LEU A 99 -9.61 -9.44 -2.10
CA LEU A 99 -8.43 -9.74 -1.29
C LEU A 99 -7.79 -11.07 -1.70
N ASP A 100 -8.61 -12.10 -1.93
CA ASP A 100 -8.17 -13.42 -2.39
C ASP A 100 -7.44 -13.32 -3.74
N PHE A 101 -8.03 -12.60 -4.70
CA PHE A 101 -7.38 -12.36 -5.98
C PHE A 101 -6.04 -11.59 -5.82
N ILE A 102 -6.00 -10.55 -4.99
CA ILE A 102 -4.76 -9.77 -4.76
C ILE A 102 -3.63 -10.67 -4.27
N CYS A 103 -3.93 -11.67 -3.44
CA CYS A 103 -2.92 -12.61 -2.95
C CYS A 103 -2.35 -13.54 -4.03
N THR A 104 -2.95 -13.62 -5.21
CA THR A 104 -2.51 -14.45 -6.33
C THR A 104 -1.79 -13.68 -7.43
N THR A 105 -1.55 -12.38 -7.25
CA THR A 105 -1.00 -11.54 -8.32
C THR A 105 0.08 -10.59 -7.81
N ALA A 106 0.97 -10.16 -8.71
CA ALA A 106 1.94 -9.11 -8.47
C ALA A 106 1.44 -7.78 -9.06
N PRO A 107 1.87 -6.62 -8.49
CA PRO A 107 1.54 -5.31 -9.04
C PRO A 107 2.11 -5.11 -10.46
N GLU A 108 1.25 -4.88 -11.43
CA GLU A 108 1.64 -4.52 -12.79
C GLU A 108 2.10 -3.06 -12.87
N TYR A 109 3.06 -2.78 -13.73
CA TYR A 109 3.20 -1.42 -14.25
C TYR A 109 1.96 -1.09 -15.08
N ASN A 110 1.51 0.15 -15.03
CA ASN A 110 0.48 0.63 -15.94
C ASN A 110 0.84 2.05 -16.39
N VAL A 111 0.98 2.24 -17.70
CA VAL A 111 1.27 3.55 -18.30
C VAL A 111 0.16 4.55 -17.99
N ASN A 112 -1.07 4.08 -17.87
CA ASN A 112 -2.18 4.89 -17.39
C ASN A 112 -2.11 5.02 -15.87
N LYS A 113 -1.57 6.13 -15.39
CA LYS A 113 -1.41 6.43 -13.96
C LYS A 113 -2.72 6.37 -13.16
N LYS A 114 -3.86 6.57 -13.82
CA LYS A 114 -5.18 6.45 -13.20
C LYS A 114 -5.55 5.01 -12.81
N LEU A 115 -4.94 4.02 -13.47
CA LEU A 115 -5.18 2.60 -13.20
C LEU A 115 -4.02 1.94 -12.46
N ARG A 116 -2.91 2.65 -12.28
CA ARG A 116 -1.72 2.10 -11.62
C ARG A 116 -1.91 2.02 -10.12
N VAL A 117 -1.77 0.83 -9.57
CA VAL A 117 -1.80 0.57 -8.14
C VAL A 117 -0.61 -0.31 -7.78
N LEU A 118 0.36 0.26 -7.09
CA LEU A 118 1.56 -0.45 -6.65
C LEU A 118 1.38 -1.13 -5.28
N PHE A 119 0.39 -0.67 -4.50
CA PHE A 119 0.03 -1.23 -3.21
C PHE A 119 -1.45 -1.64 -3.18
N PRO A 120 -1.81 -2.79 -3.80
CA PRO A 120 -3.20 -3.21 -3.95
C PRO A 120 -3.93 -3.42 -2.62
N MET A 121 -3.25 -3.91 -1.57
CA MET A 121 -3.85 -4.03 -0.23
C MET A 121 -4.23 -2.66 0.35
N SER A 122 -3.36 -1.65 0.18
CA SER A 122 -3.68 -0.29 0.61
C SER A 122 -4.82 0.32 -0.21
N ALA A 123 -4.84 0.08 -1.52
CA ALA A 123 -5.91 0.55 -2.39
C ALA A 123 -7.27 -0.10 -2.03
N LEU A 124 -7.26 -1.38 -1.69
CA LEU A 124 -8.48 -2.09 -1.28
C LEU A 124 -9.09 -1.47 -0.02
N PHE A 125 -8.26 -1.18 0.99
CA PHE A 125 -8.74 -0.78 2.32
C PHE A 125 -8.79 0.73 2.57
N VAL A 126 -8.25 1.56 1.68
CA VAL A 126 -8.04 2.99 1.92
C VAL A 126 -9.31 3.72 2.37
N ASP A 127 -10.44 3.47 1.72
CA ASP A 127 -11.70 4.12 2.07
C ASP A 127 -12.27 3.60 3.40
N MET A 128 -12.14 2.30 3.68
CA MET A 128 -12.55 1.72 4.97
C MET A 128 -11.70 2.23 6.13
N MET A 129 -10.39 2.32 5.96
CA MET A 129 -9.46 2.79 6.99
C MET A 129 -9.73 4.24 7.41
N ALA A 130 -10.27 5.06 6.53
CA ALA A 130 -10.62 6.45 6.81
C ALA A 130 -11.87 6.59 7.72
N THR A 131 -12.70 5.55 7.84
CA THR A 131 -13.92 5.57 8.66
C THR A 131 -13.63 5.38 10.16
N PRO A 132 -14.50 5.88 11.07
CA PRO A 132 -14.38 5.61 12.50
C PRO A 132 -14.36 4.10 12.83
N ALA A 133 -15.23 3.31 12.21
CA ALA A 133 -15.28 1.87 12.41
C ALA A 133 -14.02 1.18 11.88
N GLY A 134 -13.51 1.61 10.73
CA GLY A 134 -12.25 1.11 10.18
C GLY A 134 -11.06 1.41 11.08
N LYS A 135 -10.97 2.63 11.62
CA LYS A 135 -9.91 2.98 12.59
C LYS A 135 -9.92 2.06 13.83
N ALA A 136 -11.09 1.64 14.28
CA ALA A 136 -11.20 0.67 15.36
C ALA A 136 -10.85 -0.76 14.89
N LEU A 137 -11.39 -1.17 13.73
CA LEU A 137 -11.20 -2.49 13.15
C LEU A 137 -9.71 -2.83 12.97
N PHE A 138 -8.95 -1.95 12.32
CA PHE A 138 -7.53 -2.18 12.02
C PHE A 138 -6.63 -2.17 13.27
N ARG A 139 -7.17 -1.81 14.45
CA ARG A 139 -6.52 -1.90 15.76
C ARG A 139 -6.96 -3.13 16.56
N LEU A 140 -8.00 -3.86 16.14
CA LEU A 140 -8.40 -5.10 16.79
C LEU A 140 -7.36 -6.18 16.54
N GLU A 141 -6.81 -6.74 17.62
CA GLU A 141 -5.77 -7.76 17.56
C GLU A 141 -6.16 -8.96 16.66
N PRO A 142 -7.35 -9.59 16.79
CA PRO A 142 -7.71 -10.72 15.94
C PRO A 142 -7.75 -10.38 14.45
N PHE A 143 -8.25 -9.18 14.09
CA PHE A 143 -8.29 -8.75 12.70
C PHE A 143 -6.90 -8.42 12.17
N ASN A 144 -6.06 -7.78 12.98
CA ASN A 144 -4.69 -7.44 12.63
C ASN A 144 -3.84 -8.69 12.41
N GLU A 145 -3.99 -9.73 13.26
CA GLU A 145 -3.31 -11.02 13.08
C GLU A 145 -3.75 -11.73 11.81
N ALA A 146 -5.05 -11.72 11.48
CA ALA A 146 -5.55 -12.29 10.24
C ALA A 146 -5.00 -11.55 9.01
N LEU A 147 -4.93 -10.21 9.05
CA LEU A 147 -4.28 -9.43 7.98
C LEU A 147 -2.80 -9.71 7.87
N ARG A 148 -2.10 -9.92 8.98
CA ARG A 148 -0.68 -10.32 8.96
C ARG A 148 -0.48 -11.64 8.22
N ALA A 149 -1.32 -12.64 8.48
CA ALA A 149 -1.26 -13.93 7.78
C ALA A 149 -1.50 -13.77 6.26
N ILE A 150 -2.45 -12.90 5.87
CA ILE A 150 -2.72 -12.59 4.47
C ILE A 150 -1.52 -11.90 3.81
N LEU A 151 -0.92 -10.92 4.48
CA LEU A 151 0.28 -10.24 3.97
C LEU A 151 1.46 -11.20 3.82
N GLN A 152 1.63 -12.15 4.73
CA GLN A 152 2.65 -13.21 4.64
C GLN A 152 2.38 -14.15 3.47
N THR A 153 1.13 -14.51 3.23
CA THR A 153 0.72 -15.33 2.08
C THR A 153 1.04 -14.60 0.76
N TRP A 154 0.70 -13.31 0.68
CA TRP A 154 1.02 -12.52 -0.49
C TRP A 154 2.52 -12.30 -0.67
N ALA A 155 3.28 -12.06 0.41
CA ALA A 155 4.73 -11.96 0.35
C ALA A 155 5.36 -13.25 -0.19
N ALA A 156 4.90 -14.42 0.24
CA ALA A 156 5.36 -15.70 -0.29
C ALA A 156 5.09 -15.86 -1.80
N TYR A 157 3.93 -15.38 -2.29
CA TYR A 157 3.68 -15.32 -3.71
C TYR A 157 4.65 -14.37 -4.42
N LEU A 158 4.86 -13.17 -3.89
CA LEU A 158 5.76 -12.17 -4.47
C LEU A 158 7.22 -12.60 -4.46
N ASP A 159 7.62 -13.52 -3.57
CA ASP A 159 8.95 -14.15 -3.52
C ASP A 159 9.08 -15.34 -4.49
N SER A 160 7.99 -15.78 -5.09
CA SER A 160 8.00 -16.90 -6.00
C SER A 160 8.26 -16.48 -7.45
N GLN A 161 8.80 -17.39 -8.27
CA GLN A 161 8.99 -17.16 -9.70
C GLN A 161 7.66 -16.90 -10.44
N ALA A 162 6.53 -17.39 -9.92
CA ALA A 162 5.22 -17.12 -10.48
C ALA A 162 4.89 -15.61 -10.51
N SER A 163 5.52 -14.79 -9.66
CA SER A 163 5.33 -13.35 -9.65
C SER A 163 6.11 -12.60 -10.75
N CYS A 164 7.06 -13.27 -11.44
CA CYS A 164 7.88 -12.64 -12.48
C CYS A 164 7.09 -12.25 -13.74
N TRP A 165 5.88 -12.72 -13.93
CA TRP A 165 5.09 -12.46 -15.14
C TRP A 165 4.89 -10.96 -15.43
N VAL A 166 4.91 -10.09 -14.42
CA VAL A 166 4.85 -8.63 -14.56
C VAL A 166 6.17 -8.01 -15.04
N LEU A 167 7.29 -8.76 -14.93
CA LEU A 167 8.62 -8.33 -15.35
C LEU A 167 8.83 -8.64 -16.83
N ASN A 168 7.93 -8.14 -17.66
CA ASN A 168 7.93 -8.30 -19.10
C ASN A 168 8.19 -6.96 -19.79
N ARG A 169 8.36 -6.97 -21.11
CA ARG A 169 8.69 -5.79 -21.94
C ARG A 169 7.47 -5.15 -22.62
N ASP A 170 6.27 -5.49 -22.19
CA ASP A 170 5.07 -4.83 -22.72
C ASP A 170 5.14 -3.31 -22.50
N LEU A 171 4.74 -2.55 -23.51
CA LEU A 171 4.88 -1.09 -23.50
C LEU A 171 3.93 -0.41 -22.50
N ASN A 172 2.83 -1.06 -22.14
CA ASN A 172 1.77 -0.48 -21.33
C ASN A 172 1.74 -1.01 -19.90
N ILE A 173 2.06 -2.29 -19.69
CA ILE A 173 1.88 -2.99 -18.42
C ILE A 173 3.14 -3.71 -17.92
N GLY A 174 4.21 -3.73 -18.70
CA GLY A 174 5.45 -4.43 -18.35
C GLY A 174 6.42 -3.55 -17.57
N TRP A 175 6.95 -4.04 -16.45
CA TRP A 175 7.98 -3.32 -15.67
C TRP A 175 9.29 -3.12 -16.44
N LEU A 176 9.63 -3.98 -17.40
CA LEU A 176 10.81 -3.85 -18.27
C LEU A 176 10.47 -3.24 -19.62
N GLY A 177 9.27 -2.67 -19.77
CA GLY A 177 8.87 -1.87 -20.93
C GLY A 177 9.52 -0.48 -20.92
N THR A 178 9.69 0.12 -22.09
CA THR A 178 10.38 1.41 -22.25
C THR A 178 9.77 2.55 -21.41
N ALA A 179 8.45 2.55 -21.24
CA ALA A 179 7.75 3.55 -20.42
C ALA A 179 8.11 3.42 -18.94
N ALA A 180 8.11 2.20 -18.40
CA ALA A 180 8.48 1.94 -17.01
C ALA A 180 9.97 2.26 -16.76
N ILE A 181 10.84 1.84 -17.69
CA ILE A 181 12.29 2.13 -17.62
C ILE A 181 12.53 3.63 -17.50
N ALA A 182 11.89 4.43 -18.34
CA ALA A 182 12.06 5.88 -18.33
C ALA A 182 11.49 6.53 -17.07
N GLU A 183 10.28 6.14 -16.65
CA GLU A 183 9.59 6.76 -15.51
C GLU A 183 10.25 6.45 -14.17
N PHE A 184 10.65 5.20 -13.96
CA PHE A 184 11.29 4.74 -12.71
C PHE A 184 12.82 4.76 -12.76
N LYS A 185 13.40 5.33 -13.83
CA LYS A 185 14.86 5.40 -14.04
C LYS A 185 15.53 4.04 -13.83
N LEU A 186 14.93 2.98 -14.38
CA LEU A 186 15.42 1.62 -14.14
C LEU A 186 16.84 1.40 -14.68
N ALA A 187 17.32 2.25 -15.58
CA ALA A 187 18.71 2.24 -16.05
C ALA A 187 19.73 2.55 -14.93
N ASP A 188 19.31 3.18 -13.84
CA ASP A 188 20.16 3.49 -12.69
C ASP A 188 20.37 2.28 -11.76
N PHE A 189 19.65 1.18 -12.01
CA PHE A 189 19.69 -0.02 -11.17
C PHE A 189 20.47 -1.16 -11.83
N VAL A 190 20.85 -2.13 -11.00
CA VAL A 190 21.54 -3.34 -11.46
C VAL A 190 20.49 -4.27 -12.07
N ILE A 191 20.43 -4.32 -13.39
CA ILE A 191 19.49 -5.13 -14.17
C ILE A 191 20.27 -5.81 -15.30
N ASP A 192 20.10 -7.11 -15.45
CA ASP A 192 20.61 -7.86 -16.59
C ASP A 192 19.61 -7.79 -17.75
N TRP A 193 19.80 -6.83 -18.64
CA TRP A 193 18.89 -6.56 -19.75
C TRP A 193 18.82 -7.69 -20.79
N ASP A 194 19.77 -8.61 -20.79
CA ASP A 194 19.82 -9.74 -21.73
C ASP A 194 19.15 -11.00 -21.13
N ALA A 195 19.01 -11.04 -19.81
CA ALA A 195 18.35 -12.14 -19.11
C ALA A 195 16.82 -12.05 -19.15
N GLU A 196 16.17 -13.20 -19.01
CA GLU A 196 14.74 -13.28 -18.77
C GLU A 196 14.39 -12.57 -17.45
N TYR A 197 13.30 -11.83 -17.43
CA TYR A 197 12.84 -11.03 -16.28
C TYR A 197 13.89 -10.02 -15.76
N GLY A 198 14.88 -9.63 -16.57
CA GLY A 198 15.95 -8.73 -16.13
C GLY A 198 16.94 -9.38 -15.15
N GLY A 199 16.98 -10.71 -15.09
CA GLY A 199 17.80 -11.50 -14.16
C GLY A 199 17.16 -11.73 -12.78
N PHE A 200 15.97 -11.18 -12.52
CA PHE A 200 15.27 -11.31 -11.25
C PHE A 200 14.56 -12.68 -11.13
N GLN A 201 14.54 -13.20 -9.90
CA GLN A 201 13.94 -14.49 -9.59
C GLN A 201 12.47 -14.36 -9.11
N SER A 202 12.05 -13.15 -8.76
CA SER A 202 10.71 -12.85 -8.29
C SER A 202 10.39 -11.35 -8.42
N TYR A 203 9.13 -10.97 -8.21
CA TYR A 203 8.76 -9.56 -8.11
C TYR A 203 9.41 -8.88 -6.91
N ASN A 204 9.52 -9.55 -5.76
CA ASN A 204 10.20 -9.00 -4.59
C ASN A 204 11.69 -8.78 -4.84
N ASP A 205 12.36 -9.67 -5.56
CA ASP A 205 13.75 -9.47 -5.98
C ASP A 205 13.89 -8.21 -6.84
N PHE A 206 13.01 -8.02 -7.83
CA PHE A 206 12.92 -6.77 -8.59
C PHE A 206 12.57 -5.56 -7.71
N PHE A 207 11.66 -5.70 -6.76
CA PHE A 207 11.26 -4.59 -5.88
C PHE A 207 12.42 -4.10 -5.02
N HIS A 208 13.28 -5.01 -4.56
CA HIS A 208 14.47 -4.72 -3.76
C HIS A 208 15.75 -4.54 -4.59
N ARG A 209 15.62 -4.35 -5.91
CA ARG A 209 16.76 -4.18 -6.82
C ARG A 209 17.76 -3.16 -6.32
N GLU A 210 19.03 -3.48 -6.51
CA GLU A 210 20.14 -2.61 -6.11
C GLU A 210 20.31 -1.45 -7.09
N ILE A 211 20.62 -0.27 -6.57
CA ILE A 211 21.02 0.87 -7.38
C ILE A 211 22.51 0.77 -7.69
N GLN A 212 22.90 1.15 -8.90
CA GLN A 212 24.32 1.21 -9.27
C GLN A 212 25.04 2.24 -8.38
N ALA A 213 26.21 1.86 -7.83
CA ALA A 213 26.97 2.73 -6.94
C ALA A 213 27.32 4.09 -7.57
N SER A 214 27.55 4.11 -8.90
CA SER A 214 27.80 5.34 -9.67
C SER A 214 26.60 6.28 -9.75
N CYS A 215 25.38 5.74 -9.65
CA CYS A 215 24.15 6.52 -9.74
C CYS A 215 23.72 7.11 -8.39
N ARG A 216 24.26 6.58 -7.30
CA ARG A 216 24.01 7.10 -5.95
C ARG A 216 25.26 7.06 -5.07
N PRO A 217 26.25 7.90 -5.36
CA PRO A 217 27.44 7.97 -4.52
C PRO A 217 27.09 8.51 -3.12
N LEU A 218 27.67 7.89 -2.10
CA LEU A 218 27.55 8.35 -0.73
C LEU A 218 28.39 9.63 -0.55
N ALA A 219 27.77 10.74 -0.19
CA ALA A 219 28.49 11.97 0.09
C ALA A 219 29.31 11.83 1.39
N GLY A 220 30.60 12.20 1.32
CA GLY A 220 31.47 12.21 2.51
C GLY A 220 31.70 10.83 3.13
N GLU A 221 31.83 9.80 2.33
CA GLU A 221 32.16 8.45 2.79
C GLU A 221 33.43 8.47 3.68
N GLY A 222 33.29 7.98 4.92
CA GLY A 222 34.37 8.01 5.90
C GLY A 222 34.52 9.32 6.69
N ASP A 223 33.78 10.39 6.40
CA ASP A 223 33.78 11.63 7.18
C ASP A 223 32.62 11.64 8.19
N ALA A 224 32.95 11.49 9.48
CA ALA A 224 31.96 11.48 10.56
C ALA A 224 31.22 12.82 10.77
N ASN A 225 31.65 13.91 10.13
CA ASN A 225 30.97 15.20 10.20
C ASN A 225 29.87 15.34 9.12
N ILE A 226 29.80 14.42 8.17
CA ILE A 226 28.79 14.43 7.12
C ILE A 226 27.71 13.40 7.47
N ILE A 227 26.49 13.89 7.62
CA ILE A 227 25.30 13.05 7.85
C ILE A 227 24.50 13.01 6.57
N THR A 228 24.36 11.81 6.00
CA THR A 228 23.53 11.57 4.83
C THR A 228 22.12 11.09 5.26
N SER A 229 21.12 11.39 4.45
CA SER A 229 19.77 10.88 4.70
C SER A 229 19.76 9.35 4.56
N PRO A 230 19.19 8.61 5.53
CA PRO A 230 19.04 7.16 5.43
C PRO A 230 17.94 6.74 4.46
N ASN A 231 17.19 7.70 3.91
CA ASN A 231 16.03 7.47 3.06
C ASN A 231 15.98 8.49 1.92
N ASP A 232 15.60 8.03 0.73
CA ASP A 232 15.22 8.92 -0.36
C ASP A 232 13.77 9.35 -0.20
N GLY A 233 13.57 10.65 -0.17
CA GLY A 233 12.24 11.19 0.00
C GLY A 233 12.20 12.69 -0.24
N THR A 234 10.99 13.19 -0.37
CA THR A 234 10.73 14.62 -0.37
C THR A 234 10.33 15.05 1.04
N VAL A 235 10.92 16.14 1.54
CA VAL A 235 10.54 16.70 2.84
C VAL A 235 9.07 17.09 2.81
N TYR A 236 8.25 16.39 3.58
CA TYR A 236 6.82 16.67 3.68
C TYR A 236 6.53 17.81 4.64
N ARG A 237 7.17 17.77 5.81
CA ARG A 237 6.99 18.79 6.86
C ARG A 237 8.24 18.85 7.74
N ILE A 238 8.57 20.07 8.15
CA ILE A 238 9.54 20.34 9.21
C ILE A 238 8.77 20.98 10.36
N ALA A 239 8.96 20.48 11.57
CA ALA A 239 8.41 21.07 12.79
C ALA A 239 9.56 21.41 13.72
N THR A 240 9.53 22.61 14.26
CA THR A 240 10.45 23.13 15.29
C THR A 240 9.73 23.24 16.62
N ASP A 241 10.46 23.32 17.71
CA ASP A 241 9.92 23.46 19.08
C ASP A 241 8.84 22.40 19.41
N VAL A 242 9.12 21.15 19.04
CA VAL A 242 8.17 20.04 19.19
C VAL A 242 7.98 19.71 20.66
N GLN A 243 6.73 19.76 21.12
CA GLN A 243 6.37 19.35 22.47
C GLN A 243 6.21 17.84 22.57
N GLN A 244 6.44 17.27 23.74
CA GLN A 244 6.23 15.83 23.99
C GLN A 244 4.80 15.38 23.62
N SER A 245 3.81 16.24 23.87
CA SER A 245 2.40 16.01 23.55
C SER A 245 2.01 16.48 22.14
N ALA A 246 2.97 16.88 21.30
CA ALA A 246 2.67 17.30 19.93
C ALA A 246 2.03 16.13 19.15
N VAL A 247 1.00 16.46 18.37
CA VAL A 247 0.27 15.50 17.55
C VAL A 247 0.60 15.73 16.09
N PHE A 248 1.05 14.68 15.43
CA PHE A 248 1.33 14.65 14.00
C PHE A 248 0.27 13.81 13.29
N TRP A 249 -0.28 14.35 12.21
CA TRP A 249 -1.26 13.65 11.40
C TRP A 249 -0.56 13.04 10.19
N ILE A 250 -0.54 11.70 10.12
CA ILE A 250 0.04 10.95 9.02
C ILE A 250 -1.03 9.99 8.51
N LYS A 251 -1.42 10.11 7.25
CA LYS A 251 -2.46 9.28 6.62
C LYS A 251 -3.77 9.24 7.45
N GLU A 252 -4.20 10.41 7.93
CA GLU A 252 -5.40 10.58 8.77
C GLU A 252 -5.36 9.89 10.15
N GLN A 253 -4.20 9.38 10.54
CA GLN A 253 -3.94 8.87 11.88
C GLN A 253 -3.15 9.91 12.68
N SER A 254 -3.50 10.06 13.95
CA SER A 254 -2.75 10.92 14.88
C SER A 254 -1.65 10.12 15.57
N TYR A 255 -0.45 10.67 15.57
CA TYR A 255 0.71 10.12 16.27
C TYR A 255 1.30 11.16 17.20
N SER A 256 1.64 10.76 18.42
CA SER A 256 2.47 11.59 19.30
C SER A 256 3.95 11.50 18.88
N LEU A 257 4.79 12.39 19.39
CA LEU A 257 6.23 12.27 19.20
C LEU A 257 6.75 10.92 19.73
N GLN A 258 6.20 10.46 20.84
CA GLN A 258 6.55 9.17 21.43
C GLN A 258 6.20 7.99 20.52
N ASP A 259 5.02 8.01 19.88
CA ASP A 259 4.62 6.99 18.90
C ASP A 259 5.57 6.97 17.69
N MET A 260 5.92 8.15 17.18
CA MET A 260 6.82 8.26 16.03
C MET A 260 8.24 7.78 16.32
N LEU A 261 8.68 7.89 17.58
CA LEU A 261 9.97 7.36 18.05
C LEU A 261 9.88 5.90 18.54
N ALA A 262 8.79 5.20 18.29
CA ALA A 262 8.56 3.81 18.70
C ALA A 262 8.68 3.60 20.23
N ASN A 263 8.05 4.49 21.01
CA ASN A 263 8.09 4.45 22.48
C ASN A 263 9.52 4.43 23.07
N PRO A 264 10.35 5.44 22.79
CA PRO A 264 11.70 5.52 23.30
C PRO A 264 11.70 5.64 24.82
N ASP A 265 12.83 5.39 25.44
CA ASP A 265 13.02 5.73 26.86
C ASP A 265 12.88 7.25 27.08
N ALA A 266 12.59 7.63 28.33
CA ALA A 266 12.33 9.04 28.69
C ALA A 266 13.52 9.96 28.39
N ALA A 267 14.75 9.46 28.50
CA ALA A 267 15.95 10.25 28.26
C ALA A 267 16.13 10.55 26.77
N LEU A 268 15.89 9.56 25.91
CA LEU A 268 15.91 9.76 24.46
C LEU A 268 14.79 10.72 24.00
N LEU A 269 13.56 10.54 24.50
CA LEU A 269 12.45 11.40 24.20
C LEU A 269 12.74 12.86 24.57
N GLN A 270 13.30 13.10 25.76
CA GLN A 270 13.67 14.44 26.26
C GLN A 270 14.67 15.15 25.33
N ARG A 271 15.63 14.44 24.76
CA ARG A 271 16.58 15.01 23.80
C ARG A 271 15.92 15.57 22.55
N PHE A 272 14.83 14.95 22.05
CA PHE A 272 14.08 15.45 20.91
C PHE A 272 13.19 16.66 21.28
N VAL A 273 12.68 16.71 22.51
CA VAL A 273 11.87 17.85 23.00
C VAL A 273 12.73 19.10 23.23
N GLU A 274 13.97 18.92 23.67
CA GLU A 274 14.92 20.01 23.92
C GLU A 274 15.68 20.46 22.66
N ALA A 275 15.63 19.69 21.59
CA ALA A 275 16.29 20.02 20.33
C ALA A 275 15.60 21.23 19.67
N ARG A 276 16.36 22.31 19.46
CA ARG A 276 15.92 23.56 18.82
C ARG A 276 16.43 23.64 17.39
#